data_0d468c88db0905dd0a9f1c272e933438
#
_entry.id   0d468c88db0905dd0a9f1c272e933438
#
_cell.length_a   1.000
_cell.length_b   1.000
_cell.length_c   1.000
_cell.angle_alpha   90.00
_cell.angle_beta   90.00
_cell.angle_gamma   90.00
#
_symmetry.space_group_name_H-M   'P 1'
#
loop_
_entity.id
_entity.type
_entity.pdbx_description
1 polymer ?
#
loop_
_entity_poly.entity_id
_entity_poly.type
_entity_poly.pdbx_seq_one_letter_code
_entity_poly.pdbx_strand_id
1 'polypeptide(L)'
;MLGCSKGDRDSADAVFGSEREAKPYKVSKDLEAIKEDGVLHAITIYNSTSYFLYKGVPMGFEYELLSRLAKNLGLKLKITIAEDIDDLFDMLNNGKGDLIAYGLTITEPRKKMVSFTENHYVTHQALVQRMPDNWRSLPGYKIDKQLISNTLELSNDTVWVRENSSYAERIKNLENEIGADIPVAHINGNVTTDEIIKMVVDGEIERTVADHNIAAINKTYYPILNIDTRVSFSQRIAWAVRQNSPDLLKAINKWINKEKKSDDYYVIYNKYFKNTRSNRSRIKSDFYSKNSNKISKYDDIIKENASELGWDWRFLSSQVYQESRFDP
;
A
#
# COMPACT_ATOMS: atom_id res chain seq x y z
N MET A 1 -53.64 7.19 38.94
CA MET A 1 -52.49 6.30 38.72
C MET A 1 -52.09 6.41 37.28
N LEU A 2 -51.08 7.22 36.99
CA LEU A 2 -50.54 7.44 35.66
C LEU A 2 -49.19 6.76 35.61
N GLY A 3 -49.08 5.67 34.86
CA GLY A 3 -47.83 4.95 34.63
C GLY A 3 -46.99 5.66 33.56
N CYS A 4 -45.83 6.14 33.93
CA CYS A 4 -44.79 6.58 33.00
C CYS A 4 -44.09 5.35 32.42
N SER A 5 -44.24 5.14 31.12
CA SER A 5 -43.43 4.19 30.34
C SER A 5 -42.03 4.77 30.20
N LYS A 6 -41.02 4.04 30.65
CA LYS A 6 -39.62 4.28 30.33
C LYS A 6 -39.43 3.94 28.84
N GLY A 7 -39.18 4.95 28.04
CA GLY A 7 -38.76 4.76 26.64
C GLY A 7 -37.32 4.24 26.60
N ASP A 8 -37.12 3.23 25.79
CA ASP A 8 -35.84 2.61 25.45
C ASP A 8 -34.85 3.64 24.93
N ARG A 9 -33.74 3.76 25.65
CA ARG A 9 -32.51 4.45 25.22
C ARG A 9 -31.41 3.40 24.99
N ASP A 10 -31.68 2.46 24.12
CA ASP A 10 -30.68 1.42 23.77
C ASP A 10 -30.66 1.18 22.27
N SER A 11 -30.28 2.21 21.49
CA SER A 11 -30.02 2.00 20.05
C SER A 11 -29.00 2.97 19.43
N ALA A 12 -28.14 3.61 20.25
CA ALA A 12 -27.11 4.52 19.73
C ALA A 12 -25.67 3.97 19.79
N ASP A 13 -25.43 2.81 20.40
CA ASP A 13 -24.07 2.27 20.60
C ASP A 13 -23.66 1.13 19.66
N ALA A 14 -24.41 0.85 18.61
CA ALA A 14 -24.17 -0.31 17.73
C ALA A 14 -23.52 0.02 16.38
N VAL A 15 -22.85 1.16 16.22
CA VAL A 15 -22.15 1.54 14.94
C VAL A 15 -20.67 1.88 15.18
N PHE A 16 -20.07 1.42 16.24
CA PHE A 16 -18.61 1.38 16.31
C PHE A 16 -18.16 0.06 15.73
N GLY A 17 -17.46 0.15 14.57
CA GLY A 17 -16.80 -0.98 13.95
C GLY A 17 -16.05 -1.77 15.00
N SER A 18 -16.24 -3.09 15.03
CA SER A 18 -15.68 -3.99 16.03
C SER A 18 -14.22 -3.63 16.30
N GLU A 19 -13.91 -3.20 17.52
CA GLU A 19 -12.53 -3.10 17.99
C GLU A 19 -11.93 -4.49 17.79
N ARG A 20 -11.02 -4.60 16.79
CA ARG A 20 -10.25 -5.83 16.65
C ARG A 20 -9.37 -5.92 17.89
N GLU A 21 -9.77 -6.72 18.86
CA GLU A 21 -8.94 -7.04 20.01
C GLU A 21 -7.62 -7.62 19.51
N ALA A 22 -6.52 -7.16 20.10
CA ALA A 22 -5.19 -7.68 19.79
C ALA A 22 -5.17 -9.17 20.14
N LYS A 23 -5.21 -10.02 19.12
CA LYS A 23 -5.05 -11.47 19.31
C LYS A 23 -3.63 -11.75 19.83
N PRO A 24 -3.45 -12.61 20.83
CA PRO A 24 -2.12 -12.95 21.32
C PRO A 24 -1.25 -13.51 20.19
N TYR A 25 0.02 -13.10 20.15
CA TYR A 25 0.98 -13.62 19.17
C TYR A 25 1.15 -15.12 19.37
N LYS A 26 1.00 -15.88 18.28
CA LYS A 26 1.21 -17.34 18.29
C LYS A 26 2.68 -17.73 18.23
N VAL A 27 3.56 -16.77 17.92
CA VAL A 27 4.99 -17.00 17.73
C VAL A 27 5.78 -16.00 18.57
N SER A 28 6.77 -16.53 19.29
CA SER A 28 7.79 -15.73 19.97
C SER A 28 9.10 -15.90 19.21
N LYS A 29 9.42 -14.97 18.32
CA LYS A 29 10.64 -14.98 17.51
C LYS A 29 11.17 -13.56 17.39
N ASP A 30 12.38 -13.33 17.90
CA ASP A 30 13.05 -12.03 17.83
C ASP A 30 14.39 -12.15 17.06
N LEU A 31 15.20 -11.13 17.03
CA LEU A 31 16.37 -10.97 16.19
C LEU A 31 17.37 -12.11 16.29
N GLU A 32 17.62 -12.65 17.50
CA GLU A 32 18.58 -13.73 17.70
C GLU A 32 18.14 -15.00 16.96
N ALA A 33 16.90 -15.44 17.16
CA ALA A 33 16.33 -16.58 16.46
C ALA A 33 16.27 -16.38 14.93
N ILE A 34 16.03 -15.14 14.46
CA ILE A 34 16.08 -14.83 13.04
C ILE A 34 17.49 -14.96 12.48
N LYS A 35 18.52 -14.56 13.25
CA LYS A 35 19.92 -14.71 12.86
C LYS A 35 20.36 -16.17 12.83
N GLU A 36 19.91 -16.98 13.78
CA GLU A 36 20.16 -18.43 13.79
C GLU A 36 19.55 -19.10 12.55
N ASP A 37 18.33 -18.72 12.14
CA ASP A 37 17.70 -19.19 10.90
C ASP A 37 18.42 -18.69 9.63
N GLY A 38 19.18 -17.60 9.72
CA GLY A 38 19.88 -16.98 8.59
C GLY A 38 18.97 -16.32 7.55
N VAL A 39 17.66 -16.20 7.82
CA VAL A 39 16.67 -15.71 6.89
C VAL A 39 15.76 -14.67 7.55
N LEU A 40 15.63 -13.50 6.91
CA LEU A 40 14.63 -12.48 7.25
C LEU A 40 13.39 -12.72 6.39
N HIS A 41 12.27 -13.06 7.02
CA HIS A 41 10.99 -13.25 6.34
C HIS A 41 10.18 -11.96 6.39
N ALA A 42 9.93 -11.35 5.24
CA ALA A 42 9.13 -10.14 5.12
C ALA A 42 7.78 -10.42 4.44
N ILE A 43 6.73 -9.84 4.99
CA ILE A 43 5.38 -9.89 4.41
C ILE A 43 5.15 -8.55 3.71
N THR A 44 4.67 -8.58 2.48
CA THR A 44 4.35 -7.38 1.70
C THR A 44 3.13 -7.61 0.82
N ILE A 45 2.71 -6.58 0.10
CA ILE A 45 1.62 -6.64 -0.88
C ILE A 45 2.17 -6.39 -2.27
N TYR A 46 1.57 -7.09 -3.23
CA TYR A 46 1.87 -6.91 -4.65
C TYR A 46 1.16 -5.68 -5.20
N ASN A 47 1.92 -4.58 -5.40
CA ASN A 47 1.39 -3.32 -5.93
C ASN A 47 2.47 -2.54 -6.71
N SER A 48 2.13 -1.37 -7.22
CA SER A 48 3.00 -0.55 -8.08
C SER A 48 4.21 0.06 -7.36
N THR A 49 4.23 0.09 -6.04
CA THR A 49 5.26 0.79 -5.25
C THR A 49 6.03 -0.12 -4.31
N SER A 50 5.36 -1.09 -3.66
CA SER A 50 5.98 -1.90 -2.61
C SER A 50 6.76 -3.08 -3.17
N TYR A 51 6.09 -3.92 -3.98
CA TYR A 51 6.70 -5.10 -4.60
C TYR A 51 6.00 -5.44 -5.92
N PHE A 52 6.74 -5.62 -6.97
CA PHE A 52 6.28 -6.08 -8.30
C PHE A 52 7.42 -6.70 -9.09
N LEU A 53 7.09 -7.41 -10.18
CA LEU A 53 8.08 -7.89 -11.13
C LEU A 53 8.11 -6.98 -12.37
N TYR A 54 9.29 -6.67 -12.83
CA TYR A 54 9.51 -5.98 -14.09
C TYR A 54 10.61 -6.68 -14.88
N LYS A 55 10.28 -7.21 -16.04
CA LYS A 55 11.17 -8.05 -16.85
C LYS A 55 11.75 -9.23 -16.04
N GLY A 56 10.92 -9.86 -15.22
CA GLY A 56 11.31 -10.94 -14.32
C GLY A 56 12.09 -10.52 -13.07
N VAL A 57 12.52 -9.27 -12.97
CA VAL A 57 13.31 -8.77 -11.84
C VAL A 57 12.38 -8.25 -10.74
N PRO A 58 12.52 -8.69 -9.49
CA PRO A 58 11.83 -8.10 -8.35
C PRO A 58 12.21 -6.63 -8.16
N MET A 59 11.21 -5.78 -8.05
CA MET A 59 11.36 -4.34 -7.86
C MET A 59 10.32 -3.83 -6.86
N GLY A 60 10.51 -2.62 -6.37
CA GLY A 60 9.63 -1.91 -5.45
C GLY A 60 10.42 -1.16 -4.40
N PHE A 61 9.86 -0.07 -3.91
CA PHE A 61 10.50 0.75 -2.88
C PHE A 61 10.77 -0.08 -1.61
N GLU A 62 9.76 -0.78 -1.14
CA GLU A 62 9.87 -1.63 0.05
C GLU A 62 10.85 -2.79 -0.19
N TYR A 63 10.79 -3.41 -1.36
CA TYR A 63 11.69 -4.51 -1.72
C TYR A 63 13.16 -4.09 -1.74
N GLU A 64 13.49 -2.95 -2.36
CA GLU A 64 14.88 -2.50 -2.42
C GLU A 64 15.41 -2.14 -1.03
N LEU A 65 14.61 -1.47 -0.21
CA LEU A 65 15.00 -1.19 1.18
C LEU A 65 15.15 -2.48 1.99
N LEU A 66 14.23 -3.44 1.85
CA LEU A 66 14.34 -4.75 2.51
C LEU A 66 15.62 -5.51 2.13
N SER A 67 15.95 -5.51 0.85
CA SER A 67 17.16 -6.17 0.36
C SER A 67 18.41 -5.59 0.99
N ARG A 68 18.44 -4.27 1.20
CA ARG A 68 19.54 -3.58 1.88
C ARG A 68 19.55 -3.85 3.38
N LEU A 69 18.37 -3.90 4.03
CA LEU A 69 18.25 -4.27 5.43
C LEU A 69 18.76 -5.70 5.67
N ALA A 70 18.29 -6.67 4.89
CA ALA A 70 18.70 -8.06 5.01
C ALA A 70 20.22 -8.22 4.82
N LYS A 71 20.80 -7.53 3.81
CA LYS A 71 22.26 -7.49 3.62
C LYS A 71 22.99 -6.88 4.81
N ASN A 72 22.47 -5.80 5.40
CA ASN A 72 23.07 -5.17 6.58
C ASN A 72 23.04 -6.09 7.82
N LEU A 73 21.98 -6.88 7.96
CA LEU A 73 21.86 -7.88 9.06
C LEU A 73 22.61 -9.18 8.79
N GLY A 74 23.17 -9.37 7.59
CA GLY A 74 23.84 -10.63 7.20
C GLY A 74 22.85 -11.78 6.93
N LEU A 75 21.61 -11.47 6.57
CA LEU A 75 20.53 -12.43 6.39
C LEU A 75 20.13 -12.57 4.91
N LYS A 76 19.63 -13.74 4.54
CA LYS A 76 18.91 -13.94 3.28
C LYS A 76 17.52 -13.31 3.40
N LEU A 77 17.02 -12.73 2.32
CA LEU A 77 15.66 -12.19 2.29
C LEU A 77 14.71 -13.21 1.68
N LYS A 78 13.60 -13.47 2.37
CA LYS A 78 12.45 -14.21 1.83
C LYS A 78 11.19 -13.34 1.91
N ILE A 79 10.48 -13.24 0.79
CA ILE A 79 9.26 -12.44 0.68
C ILE A 79 8.05 -13.35 0.63
N THR A 80 7.04 -13.01 1.42
CA THR A 80 5.70 -13.61 1.38
C THR A 80 4.72 -12.52 0.98
N ILE A 81 3.91 -12.80 -0.04
CA ILE A 81 2.91 -11.87 -0.53
C ILE A 81 1.60 -12.14 0.20
N ALA A 82 1.05 -11.10 0.82
CA ALA A 82 -0.31 -11.13 1.34
C ALA A 82 -1.30 -10.81 0.23
N GLU A 83 -2.45 -11.46 0.27
CA GLU A 83 -3.52 -11.20 -0.71
C GLU A 83 -4.23 -9.89 -0.41
N ASP A 84 -4.43 -9.58 0.87
CA ASP A 84 -5.05 -8.34 1.34
C ASP A 84 -4.20 -7.63 2.40
N ILE A 85 -4.43 -6.31 2.57
CA ILE A 85 -3.80 -5.50 3.63
C ILE A 85 -4.24 -5.98 5.01
N ASP A 86 -5.48 -6.45 5.14
CA ASP A 86 -6.01 -6.96 6.40
C ASP A 86 -5.35 -8.27 6.83
N ASP A 87 -4.88 -9.08 5.88
CA ASP A 87 -4.14 -10.31 6.15
C ASP A 87 -2.74 -10.07 6.73
N LEU A 88 -2.13 -8.92 6.46
CA LEU A 88 -0.76 -8.61 6.89
C LEU A 88 -0.56 -8.82 8.39
N PHE A 89 -1.49 -8.35 9.20
CA PHE A 89 -1.41 -8.42 10.66
C PHE A 89 -1.60 -9.85 11.18
N ASP A 90 -2.57 -10.56 10.62
CA ASP A 90 -2.82 -11.97 10.98
C ASP A 90 -1.65 -12.87 10.52
N MET A 91 -1.08 -12.63 9.36
CA MET A 91 0.11 -13.33 8.87
C MET A 91 1.32 -13.10 9.78
N LEU A 92 1.56 -11.85 10.20
CA LEU A 92 2.64 -11.51 11.12
C LEU A 92 2.45 -12.22 12.48
N ASN A 93 1.23 -12.17 13.04
CA ASN A 93 0.91 -12.78 14.32
C ASN A 93 0.99 -14.32 14.29
N ASN A 94 0.71 -14.92 13.14
CA ASN A 94 0.82 -16.37 12.93
C ASN A 94 2.24 -16.82 12.55
N GLY A 95 3.23 -15.92 12.50
CA GLY A 95 4.64 -16.26 12.23
C GLY A 95 4.95 -16.53 10.76
N LYS A 96 4.08 -16.12 9.81
CA LYS A 96 4.37 -16.24 8.37
C LYS A 96 5.41 -15.24 7.87
N GLY A 97 5.83 -14.32 8.74
CA GLY A 97 6.92 -13.38 8.53
C GLY A 97 7.38 -12.77 9.83
N ASP A 98 8.53 -12.10 9.79
CA ASP A 98 9.15 -11.41 10.92
C ASP A 98 8.80 -9.93 10.95
N LEU A 99 8.51 -9.34 9.78
CA LEU A 99 8.07 -7.95 9.64
C LEU A 99 7.08 -7.79 8.49
N ILE A 100 6.23 -6.77 8.61
CA ILE A 100 5.40 -6.26 7.53
C ILE A 100 6.20 -5.14 6.84
N ALA A 101 6.58 -5.37 5.60
CA ALA A 101 7.27 -4.41 4.75
C ALA A 101 6.31 -3.87 3.69
N TYR A 102 5.44 -3.03 4.14
CA TYR A 102 4.45 -2.30 3.37
C TYR A 102 4.34 -0.88 3.93
N GLY A 103 4.06 0.09 3.10
CA GLY A 103 3.90 1.48 3.52
C GLY A 103 2.66 1.70 4.37
N LEU A 104 2.73 1.30 5.65
CA LEU A 104 1.62 1.46 6.58
C LEU A 104 1.59 2.85 7.19
N THR A 105 0.43 3.52 7.12
CA THR A 105 0.15 4.69 7.96
C THR A 105 0.11 4.27 9.42
N ILE A 106 0.83 4.99 10.27
CA ILE A 106 0.80 4.78 11.72
C ILE A 106 -0.52 5.34 12.27
N THR A 107 -1.40 4.46 12.76
CA THR A 107 -2.67 4.84 13.41
C THR A 107 -2.77 4.20 14.79
N GLU A 108 -3.59 4.78 15.67
CA GLU A 108 -3.78 4.25 17.03
C GLU A 108 -4.34 2.82 17.06
N PRO A 109 -5.34 2.45 16.24
CA PRO A 109 -5.80 1.06 16.19
C PRO A 109 -4.68 0.07 15.81
N ARG A 110 -3.82 0.42 14.84
CA ARG A 110 -2.72 -0.44 14.41
C ARG A 110 -1.61 -0.58 15.45
N LYS A 111 -1.34 0.48 16.23
CA LYS A 111 -0.36 0.43 17.33
C LYS A 111 -0.77 -0.57 18.43
N LYS A 112 -2.06 -0.84 18.59
CA LYS A 112 -2.55 -1.87 19.52
C LYS A 112 -2.18 -3.29 19.06
N MET A 113 -1.96 -3.49 17.75
CA MET A 113 -1.70 -4.79 17.14
C MET A 113 -0.21 -5.07 16.87
N VAL A 114 0.57 -4.04 16.58
CA VAL A 114 1.98 -4.17 16.14
C VAL A 114 2.84 -3.04 16.70
N SER A 115 4.15 -3.23 16.69
CA SER A 115 5.14 -2.18 16.92
C SER A 115 5.62 -1.62 15.59
N PHE A 116 5.46 -0.31 15.40
CA PHE A 116 5.94 0.37 14.20
C PHE A 116 7.42 0.71 14.29
N THR A 117 8.10 0.60 13.16
CA THR A 117 9.47 1.10 13.01
C THR A 117 9.49 2.64 12.98
N GLU A 118 10.68 3.22 13.01
CA GLU A 118 10.88 4.59 12.55
C GLU A 118 10.31 4.75 11.14
N ASN A 119 9.73 5.91 10.86
CA ASN A 119 9.11 6.15 9.57
C ASN A 119 10.15 6.22 8.45
N HIS A 120 9.81 5.61 7.31
CA HIS A 120 10.62 5.71 6.09
C HIS A 120 10.49 7.09 5.47
N TYR A 121 9.26 7.56 5.32
CA TYR A 121 8.95 8.89 4.79
C TYR A 121 7.67 9.43 5.42
N VAL A 122 7.36 10.67 5.07
CA VAL A 122 6.14 11.36 5.47
C VAL A 122 5.38 11.74 4.21
N THR A 123 4.09 11.50 4.18
CA THR A 123 3.19 11.91 3.12
C THR A 123 1.94 12.55 3.71
N HIS A 124 1.02 13.03 2.88
CA HIS A 124 -0.33 13.40 3.28
C HIS A 124 -1.31 12.66 2.38
N GLN A 125 -2.55 12.59 2.80
CA GLN A 125 -3.62 12.02 1.98
C GLN A 125 -4.26 13.13 1.14
N ALA A 126 -4.53 12.81 -0.11
CA ALA A 126 -5.14 13.71 -1.08
C ALA A 126 -6.43 13.11 -1.62
N LEU A 127 -7.40 13.97 -1.89
CA LEU A 127 -8.57 13.61 -2.68
C LEU A 127 -8.11 13.33 -4.12
N VAL A 128 -8.49 12.20 -4.64
CA VAL A 128 -8.28 11.83 -6.04
C VAL A 128 -9.60 11.94 -6.75
N GLN A 129 -9.68 12.84 -7.69
CA GLN A 129 -10.88 13.14 -8.47
C GLN A 129 -10.56 13.32 -9.95
N ARG A 130 -11.56 13.14 -10.80
CA ARG A 130 -11.40 13.25 -12.24
C ARG A 130 -11.68 14.66 -12.71
N MET A 131 -10.80 15.23 -13.55
CA MET A 131 -11.08 16.47 -14.27
C MET A 131 -12.18 16.24 -15.32
N PRO A 132 -12.90 17.28 -15.75
CA PRO A 132 -13.86 17.19 -16.86
C PRO A 132 -13.22 16.59 -18.11
N ASP A 133 -13.95 15.82 -18.93
CA ASP A 133 -13.42 15.17 -20.12
C ASP A 133 -12.74 16.13 -21.09
N ASN A 134 -13.29 17.32 -21.21
CA ASN A 134 -12.78 18.39 -22.08
C ASN A 134 -11.79 19.35 -21.37
N TRP A 135 -11.19 18.92 -20.26
CA TRP A 135 -10.32 19.77 -19.43
C TRP A 135 -9.19 20.47 -20.20
N ARG A 136 -8.67 19.84 -21.26
CA ARG A 136 -7.60 20.43 -22.08
C ARG A 136 -8.03 21.65 -22.88
N SER A 137 -9.34 21.80 -23.14
CA SER A 137 -9.92 22.93 -23.86
C SER A 137 -10.56 23.97 -22.93
N LEU A 138 -10.64 23.67 -21.63
CA LEU A 138 -11.23 24.57 -20.65
C LEU A 138 -10.18 25.49 -20.02
N PRO A 139 -10.52 26.76 -19.76
CA PRO A 139 -9.71 27.62 -18.89
C PRO A 139 -9.65 27.06 -17.47
N GLY A 140 -8.50 27.20 -16.77
CA GLY A 140 -8.28 26.65 -15.43
C GLY A 140 -9.40 26.95 -14.43
N TYR A 141 -9.88 28.21 -14.39
CA TYR A 141 -10.97 28.60 -13.47
C TYR A 141 -12.29 27.85 -13.70
N LYS A 142 -12.55 27.36 -14.92
CA LYS A 142 -13.74 26.52 -15.21
C LYS A 142 -13.55 25.08 -14.77
N ILE A 143 -12.31 24.61 -14.78
CA ILE A 143 -11.95 23.30 -14.23
C ILE A 143 -12.09 23.35 -12.71
N ASP A 144 -11.47 24.36 -12.07
CA ASP A 144 -11.47 24.52 -10.62
C ASP A 144 -12.88 24.59 -10.01
N LYS A 145 -13.84 25.20 -10.75
CA LYS A 145 -15.26 25.24 -10.34
C LYS A 145 -15.98 23.88 -10.37
N GLN A 146 -15.43 22.89 -11.05
CA GLN A 146 -16.01 21.55 -11.17
C GLN A 146 -15.29 20.55 -10.27
N LEU A 147 -14.24 20.97 -9.60
CA LEU A 147 -13.44 20.15 -8.70
C LEU A 147 -13.66 20.58 -7.25
N ILE A 148 -13.64 19.63 -6.37
CA ILE A 148 -13.60 19.91 -4.94
C ILE A 148 -12.20 20.45 -4.62
N SER A 149 -12.14 21.68 -4.17
CA SER A 149 -10.89 22.39 -3.84
C SER A 149 -10.67 22.53 -2.33
N ASN A 150 -11.75 22.38 -1.55
CA ASN A 150 -11.74 22.49 -0.10
C ASN A 150 -12.47 21.30 0.52
N THR A 151 -11.98 20.82 1.64
CA THR A 151 -12.58 19.70 2.37
C THR A 151 -14.01 19.97 2.86
N LEU A 152 -14.39 21.24 3.07
CA LEU A 152 -15.77 21.62 3.42
C LEU A 152 -16.78 21.31 2.31
N GLU A 153 -16.33 21.27 1.05
CA GLU A 153 -17.17 20.95 -0.11
C GLU A 153 -17.51 19.47 -0.20
N LEU A 154 -16.86 18.60 0.60
CA LEU A 154 -17.12 17.16 0.64
C LEU A 154 -18.45 16.79 1.32
N SER A 155 -19.09 17.72 2.01
CA SER A 155 -20.29 17.47 2.83
C SER A 155 -21.49 16.87 2.10
N ASN A 156 -21.51 16.87 0.77
CA ASN A 156 -22.60 16.29 -0.03
C ASN A 156 -22.08 15.37 -1.13
N ASP A 157 -20.83 15.00 -1.05
CA ASP A 157 -20.14 14.30 -2.12
C ASP A 157 -19.63 12.95 -1.64
N THR A 158 -20.01 11.87 -2.31
CA THR A 158 -19.61 10.52 -1.95
C THR A 158 -18.12 10.30 -2.20
N VAL A 159 -17.43 9.82 -1.16
CA VAL A 159 -16.02 9.40 -1.22
C VAL A 159 -15.95 7.88 -1.15
N TRP A 160 -15.35 7.28 -2.18
CA TRP A 160 -15.19 5.84 -2.27
C TRP A 160 -13.84 5.43 -1.68
N VAL A 161 -13.84 4.56 -0.68
CA VAL A 161 -12.62 4.06 -0.04
C VAL A 161 -12.72 2.57 0.26
N ARG A 162 -11.59 1.91 0.34
CA ARG A 162 -11.58 0.53 0.80
C ARG A 162 -12.02 0.48 2.28
N GLU A 163 -12.86 -0.48 2.60
CA GLU A 163 -13.25 -0.77 3.99
C GLU A 163 -12.00 -1.06 4.85
N ASN A 164 -12.03 -0.71 6.12
CA ASN A 164 -10.93 -0.89 7.10
C ASN A 164 -9.60 -0.21 6.69
N SER A 165 -9.61 0.70 5.75
CA SER A 165 -8.42 1.46 5.36
C SER A 165 -8.21 2.67 6.28
N SER A 166 -6.94 3.14 6.35
CA SER A 166 -6.63 4.42 6.99
C SER A 166 -7.31 5.61 6.29
N TYR A 167 -7.76 5.43 5.07
CA TYR A 167 -8.50 6.44 4.31
C TYR A 167 -9.94 6.56 4.81
N ALA A 168 -10.61 5.43 5.08
CA ALA A 168 -11.95 5.41 5.67
C ALA A 168 -11.93 6.03 7.07
N GLU A 169 -10.94 5.65 7.91
CA GLU A 169 -10.72 6.27 9.23
C GLU A 169 -10.49 7.79 9.11
N ARG A 170 -9.72 8.22 8.11
CA ARG A 170 -9.46 9.64 7.90
C ARG A 170 -10.71 10.43 7.52
N ILE A 171 -11.54 9.90 6.62
CA ILE A 171 -12.78 10.60 6.21
C ILE A 171 -13.72 10.73 7.41
N LYS A 172 -13.87 9.68 8.22
CA LYS A 172 -14.66 9.74 9.45
C LYS A 172 -14.13 10.80 10.43
N ASN A 173 -12.81 10.92 10.58
CA ASN A 173 -12.23 11.97 11.41
C ASN A 173 -12.46 13.36 10.82
N LEU A 174 -12.42 13.48 9.48
CA LEU A 174 -12.65 14.72 8.78
C LEU A 174 -14.11 15.21 8.96
N GLU A 175 -15.10 14.32 8.94
CA GLU A 175 -16.50 14.63 9.26
C GLU A 175 -16.61 15.35 10.61
N ASN A 176 -15.95 14.78 11.63
CA ASN A 176 -15.95 15.39 12.97
C ASN A 176 -15.23 16.76 12.99
N GLU A 177 -14.15 16.91 12.21
CA GLU A 177 -13.37 18.17 12.13
C GLU A 177 -14.16 19.30 11.45
N ILE A 178 -14.92 18.99 10.38
CA ILE A 178 -15.68 19.97 9.62
C ILE A 178 -17.11 20.18 10.15
N GLY A 179 -17.58 19.27 11.01
CA GLY A 179 -18.92 19.31 11.57
C GLY A 179 -20.03 19.02 10.55
N ALA A 180 -19.73 18.22 9.51
CA ALA A 180 -20.67 17.87 8.46
C ALA A 180 -20.45 16.43 7.99
N ASP A 181 -21.52 15.74 7.60
CA ASP A 181 -21.46 14.37 7.10
C ASP A 181 -20.80 14.32 5.72
N ILE A 182 -19.92 13.36 5.51
CA ILE A 182 -19.32 13.03 4.21
C ILE A 182 -19.83 11.63 3.82
N PRO A 183 -20.66 11.48 2.79
CA PRO A 183 -21.10 10.16 2.36
C PRO A 183 -19.92 9.29 1.96
N VAL A 184 -19.75 8.16 2.66
CA VAL A 184 -18.66 7.18 2.41
C VAL A 184 -19.25 5.94 1.79
N ALA A 185 -18.75 5.57 0.61
CA ALA A 185 -19.04 4.29 -0.01
C ALA A 185 -17.82 3.35 0.13
N HIS A 186 -18.07 2.12 0.54
CA HIS A 186 -17.02 1.14 0.77
C HIS A 186 -16.83 0.24 -0.44
N ILE A 187 -15.57 0.10 -0.86
CA ILE A 187 -15.16 -0.88 -1.86
C ILE A 187 -14.68 -2.13 -1.12
N ASN A 188 -15.40 -3.21 -1.33
CA ASN A 188 -15.11 -4.50 -0.73
C ASN A 188 -14.18 -5.34 -1.61
N GLY A 189 -13.49 -6.30 -1.00
CA GLY A 189 -12.63 -7.24 -1.69
C GLY A 189 -11.17 -6.79 -1.75
N ASN A 190 -10.38 -7.62 -2.40
CA ASN A 190 -8.93 -7.47 -2.51
C ASN A 190 -8.56 -6.44 -3.59
N VAL A 191 -8.87 -5.16 -3.34
CA VAL A 191 -8.65 -4.06 -4.28
C VAL A 191 -7.54 -3.14 -3.76
N THR A 192 -6.51 -2.94 -4.57
CA THR A 192 -5.39 -2.05 -4.24
C THR A 192 -5.77 -0.57 -4.45
N THR A 193 -5.03 0.33 -3.80
CA THR A 193 -5.21 1.79 -3.99
C THR A 193 -5.06 2.21 -5.46
N ASP A 194 -4.15 1.58 -6.21
CA ASP A 194 -3.96 1.85 -7.64
C ASP A 194 -5.20 1.48 -8.46
N GLU A 195 -5.84 0.36 -8.13
CA GLU A 195 -7.07 -0.10 -8.80
C GLU A 195 -8.25 0.81 -8.50
N ILE A 196 -8.38 1.27 -7.24
CA ILE A 196 -9.40 2.25 -6.88
C ILE A 196 -9.18 3.58 -7.63
N ILE A 197 -7.93 4.05 -7.73
CA ILE A 197 -7.61 5.23 -8.53
C ILE A 197 -7.96 5.00 -10.01
N LYS A 198 -7.76 3.79 -10.52
CA LYS A 198 -8.15 3.44 -11.89
C LYS A 198 -9.67 3.51 -12.11
N MET A 199 -10.47 3.09 -11.12
CA MET A 199 -11.94 3.24 -11.17
C MET A 199 -12.36 4.73 -11.29
N VAL A 200 -11.62 5.65 -10.61
CA VAL A 200 -11.83 7.11 -10.80
C VAL A 200 -11.48 7.53 -12.23
N VAL A 201 -10.39 7.02 -12.78
CA VAL A 201 -9.98 7.33 -14.17
C VAL A 201 -11.01 6.87 -15.17
N ASP A 202 -11.57 5.67 -14.98
CA ASP A 202 -12.58 5.07 -15.87
C ASP A 202 -13.99 5.69 -15.69
N GLY A 203 -14.19 6.47 -14.62
CA GLY A 203 -15.46 7.12 -14.30
C GLY A 203 -16.49 6.18 -13.66
N GLU A 204 -16.03 5.03 -13.13
CA GLU A 204 -16.86 4.09 -12.38
C GLU A 204 -17.23 4.65 -10.99
N ILE A 205 -16.33 5.43 -10.41
CA ILE A 205 -16.53 6.17 -9.17
C ILE A 205 -16.08 7.63 -9.36
N GLU A 206 -16.68 8.56 -8.63
CA GLU A 206 -16.37 9.98 -8.80
C GLU A 206 -15.04 10.35 -8.16
N ARG A 207 -14.78 9.85 -6.95
CA ARG A 207 -13.59 10.23 -6.18
C ARG A 207 -13.20 9.22 -5.13
N THR A 208 -11.91 9.22 -4.80
CA THR A 208 -11.34 8.43 -3.72
C THR A 208 -10.31 9.23 -2.94
N VAL A 209 -9.75 8.63 -1.90
CA VAL A 209 -8.63 9.17 -1.14
C VAL A 209 -7.43 8.23 -1.25
N ALA A 210 -6.26 8.80 -1.44
CA ALA A 210 -5.01 8.05 -1.48
C ALA A 210 -3.86 8.87 -0.89
N ASP A 211 -2.78 8.20 -0.50
CA ASP A 211 -1.53 8.87 -0.18
C ASP A 211 -1.03 9.66 -1.39
N HIS A 212 -0.67 10.91 -1.18
CA HIS A 212 -0.31 11.84 -2.25
C HIS A 212 0.83 11.31 -3.15
N ASN A 213 1.81 10.61 -2.61
CA ASN A 213 2.89 10.02 -3.40
C ASN A 213 2.38 8.92 -4.35
N ILE A 214 1.42 8.08 -3.92
CA ILE A 214 0.76 7.08 -4.77
C ILE A 214 -0.13 7.76 -5.81
N ALA A 215 -0.93 8.73 -5.39
CA ALA A 215 -1.78 9.52 -6.28
C ALA A 215 -0.95 10.27 -7.34
N ALA A 216 0.20 10.85 -6.96
CA ALA A 216 1.10 11.55 -7.86
C ALA A 216 1.72 10.63 -8.94
N ILE A 217 2.05 9.39 -8.58
CA ILE A 217 2.49 8.39 -9.55
C ILE A 217 1.35 8.12 -10.54
N ASN A 218 0.15 7.84 -10.05
CA ASN A 218 -1.01 7.57 -10.91
C ASN A 218 -1.37 8.77 -11.80
N LYS A 219 -1.33 10.02 -11.30
CA LYS A 219 -1.52 11.24 -12.10
C LYS A 219 -0.53 11.34 -13.26
N THR A 220 0.67 10.78 -13.12
CA THR A 220 1.65 10.73 -14.21
C THR A 220 1.18 9.89 -15.39
N TYR A 221 0.40 8.83 -15.13
CA TYR A 221 -0.17 7.95 -16.15
C TYR A 221 -1.49 8.44 -16.66
N TYR A 222 -2.27 8.98 -15.75
CA TYR A 222 -3.64 9.45 -15.97
C TYR A 222 -3.72 10.97 -15.72
N PRO A 223 -3.28 11.81 -16.70
CA PRO A 223 -3.26 13.27 -16.51
C PRO A 223 -4.64 13.90 -16.27
N ILE A 224 -5.71 13.11 -16.44
CA ILE A 224 -7.08 13.51 -16.12
C ILE A 224 -7.33 13.59 -14.61
N LEU A 225 -6.45 13.05 -13.78
CA LEU A 225 -6.59 13.10 -12.32
C LEU A 225 -6.21 14.46 -11.76
N ASN A 226 -7.02 14.99 -10.87
CA ASN A 226 -6.67 16.05 -9.94
C ASN A 226 -6.43 15.44 -8.55
N ILE A 227 -5.36 15.85 -7.88
CA ILE A 227 -4.92 15.38 -6.57
C ILE A 227 -4.51 16.53 -5.65
N ASP A 228 -4.95 17.74 -5.96
CA ASP A 228 -4.42 18.94 -5.33
C ASP A 228 -5.10 19.23 -3.97
N THR A 229 -6.28 18.64 -3.74
CA THR A 229 -7.04 18.81 -2.49
C THR A 229 -6.52 17.89 -1.41
N ARG A 230 -5.90 18.48 -0.40
CA ARG A 230 -5.35 17.76 0.75
C ARG A 230 -6.45 17.47 1.77
N VAL A 231 -6.57 16.19 2.17
CA VAL A 231 -7.58 15.74 3.15
C VAL A 231 -7.01 15.34 4.51
N SER A 232 -5.68 15.31 4.68
CA SER A 232 -5.05 15.00 5.95
C SER A 232 -3.85 15.88 6.26
N PHE A 233 -3.49 15.97 7.55
CA PHE A 233 -2.15 16.38 7.95
C PHE A 233 -1.10 15.38 7.49
N SER A 234 0.18 15.70 7.72
CA SER A 234 1.28 14.81 7.39
C SER A 234 1.20 13.49 8.16
N GLN A 235 1.25 12.39 7.43
CA GLN A 235 1.18 11.02 7.94
C GLN A 235 2.57 10.38 7.90
N ARG A 236 2.92 9.65 8.94
CA ARG A 236 4.17 8.88 8.99
C ARG A 236 3.93 7.49 8.42
N ILE A 237 4.78 7.09 7.49
CA ILE A 237 4.70 5.78 6.84
C ILE A 237 5.86 4.92 7.33
N ALA A 238 5.53 3.73 7.84
CA ALA A 238 6.49 2.86 8.49
C ALA A 238 6.19 1.37 8.22
N TRP A 239 7.18 0.52 8.50
CA TRP A 239 7.02 -0.92 8.60
C TRP A 239 6.53 -1.29 10.01
N ALA A 240 6.19 -2.57 10.18
CA ALA A 240 5.73 -3.05 11.47
C ALA A 240 6.31 -4.43 11.80
N VAL A 241 6.56 -4.66 13.09
CA VAL A 241 6.99 -5.94 13.65
C VAL A 241 6.05 -6.36 14.77
N ARG A 242 6.13 -7.62 15.22
CA ARG A 242 5.40 -8.05 16.42
C ARG A 242 5.85 -7.24 17.64
N GLN A 243 4.93 -6.98 18.55
CA GLN A 243 5.26 -6.25 19.80
C GLN A 243 6.24 -7.04 20.69
N ASN A 244 6.26 -8.36 20.54
CA ASN A 244 7.20 -9.25 21.25
C ASN A 244 8.52 -9.51 20.47
N SER A 245 8.88 -8.62 19.54
CA SER A 245 10.16 -8.65 18.81
C SER A 245 10.92 -7.31 18.96
N PRO A 246 11.26 -6.89 20.20
CA PRO A 246 11.85 -5.58 20.47
C PRO A 246 13.27 -5.43 19.92
N ASP A 247 14.07 -6.49 19.89
CA ASP A 247 15.44 -6.43 19.39
C ASP A 247 15.48 -6.30 17.86
N LEU A 248 14.57 -6.97 17.16
CA LEU A 248 14.38 -6.78 15.74
C LEU A 248 13.97 -5.32 15.44
N LEU A 249 13.00 -4.78 16.19
CA LEU A 249 12.57 -3.39 16.06
C LEU A 249 13.73 -2.42 16.24
N LYS A 250 14.53 -2.61 17.29
CA LYS A 250 15.69 -1.77 17.59
C LYS A 250 16.75 -1.83 16.48
N ALA A 251 17.00 -3.03 15.93
CA ALA A 251 17.96 -3.22 14.83
C ALA A 251 17.48 -2.53 13.55
N ILE A 252 16.21 -2.69 13.20
CA ILE A 252 15.59 -2.03 12.05
C ILE A 252 15.65 -0.51 12.21
N ASN A 253 15.26 0.04 13.36
CA ASN A 253 15.27 1.48 13.62
C ASN A 253 16.68 2.08 13.54
N LYS A 254 17.67 1.38 14.08
CA LYS A 254 19.08 1.80 13.96
C LYS A 254 19.51 1.87 12.50
N TRP A 255 19.13 0.88 11.70
CA TRP A 255 19.43 0.85 10.27
C TRP A 255 18.68 1.94 9.51
N ILE A 256 17.36 2.10 9.70
CA ILE A 256 16.55 3.13 9.02
C ILE A 256 17.14 4.53 9.26
N ASN A 257 17.48 4.86 10.51
CA ASN A 257 18.03 6.16 10.86
C ASN A 257 19.38 6.46 10.17
N LYS A 258 20.15 5.42 9.86
CA LYS A 258 21.37 5.53 9.05
C LYS A 258 21.05 5.61 7.57
N GLU A 259 20.21 4.71 7.09
CA GLU A 259 19.86 4.55 5.67
C GLU A 259 19.20 5.81 5.09
N LYS A 260 18.28 6.43 5.82
CA LYS A 260 17.61 7.67 5.41
C LYS A 260 18.55 8.85 5.15
N LYS A 261 19.79 8.77 5.62
CA LYS A 261 20.82 9.79 5.39
C LYS A 261 21.75 9.44 4.24
N SER A 262 21.58 8.27 3.62
CA SER A 262 22.42 7.81 2.52
C SER A 262 21.92 8.30 1.16
N ASP A 263 22.83 8.47 0.22
CA ASP A 263 22.49 8.79 -1.18
C ASP A 263 21.65 7.66 -1.81
N ASP A 264 21.93 6.42 -1.45
CA ASP A 264 21.19 5.25 -1.94
C ASP A 264 19.70 5.33 -1.60
N TYR A 265 19.36 5.76 -0.37
CA TYR A 265 17.96 5.95 0.00
C TYR A 265 17.28 6.98 -0.91
N TYR A 266 17.93 8.11 -1.19
CA TYR A 266 17.37 9.14 -2.07
C TYR A 266 17.25 8.65 -3.52
N VAL A 267 18.21 7.86 -4.00
CA VAL A 267 18.14 7.24 -5.33
C VAL A 267 16.93 6.31 -5.40
N ILE A 268 16.72 5.43 -4.41
CA ILE A 268 15.59 4.51 -4.34
C ILE A 268 14.29 5.31 -4.24
N TYR A 269 14.20 6.27 -3.33
CA TYR A 269 13.00 7.10 -3.15
C TYR A 269 12.62 7.83 -4.45
N ASN A 270 13.59 8.48 -5.09
CA ASN A 270 13.37 9.19 -6.35
C ASN A 270 12.96 8.23 -7.48
N LYS A 271 13.56 7.04 -7.55
CA LYS A 271 13.24 6.02 -8.55
C LYS A 271 11.77 5.64 -8.54
N TYR A 272 11.16 5.52 -7.35
CA TYR A 272 9.76 5.06 -7.22
C TYR A 272 8.76 6.21 -7.12
N PHE A 273 9.09 7.32 -6.46
CA PHE A 273 8.12 8.37 -6.16
C PHE A 273 8.32 9.67 -6.95
N LYS A 274 9.50 9.92 -7.53
CA LYS A 274 9.79 11.19 -8.22
C LYS A 274 10.07 11.03 -9.72
N ASN A 275 10.66 9.91 -10.13
CA ASN A 275 11.02 9.70 -11.53
C ASN A 275 9.82 9.25 -12.37
N THR A 276 9.00 10.21 -12.77
CA THR A 276 7.79 10.02 -13.55
C THR A 276 8.05 9.35 -14.91
N ARG A 277 9.17 9.67 -15.57
CA ARG A 277 9.53 9.10 -16.88
C ARG A 277 9.83 7.60 -16.76
N SER A 278 10.63 7.21 -15.78
CA SER A 278 10.97 5.81 -15.53
C SER A 278 9.74 5.01 -15.12
N ASN A 279 8.90 5.57 -14.25
CA ASN A 279 7.64 4.97 -13.85
C ASN A 279 6.74 4.71 -15.07
N ARG A 280 6.52 5.74 -15.89
CA ARG A 280 5.70 5.65 -17.11
C ARG A 280 6.21 4.58 -18.08
N SER A 281 7.52 4.48 -18.27
CA SER A 281 8.13 3.45 -19.13
C SER A 281 7.87 2.04 -18.60
N ARG A 282 8.00 1.82 -17.29
CA ARG A 282 7.74 0.52 -16.68
C ARG A 282 6.29 0.07 -16.84
N ILE A 283 5.33 0.96 -16.48
CA ILE A 283 3.90 0.62 -16.50
C ILE A 283 3.36 0.40 -17.91
N LYS A 284 3.93 1.05 -18.92
CA LYS A 284 3.54 0.81 -20.32
C LYS A 284 4.13 -0.47 -20.90
N SER A 285 5.03 -1.12 -20.19
CA SER A 285 5.69 -2.34 -20.67
C SER A 285 4.79 -3.56 -20.49
N ASP A 286 4.74 -4.42 -21.49
CA ASP A 286 4.10 -5.73 -21.40
C ASP A 286 4.74 -6.64 -20.33
N PHE A 287 5.99 -6.37 -19.96
CA PHE A 287 6.72 -7.09 -18.92
C PHE A 287 6.54 -6.51 -17.50
N TYR A 288 5.60 -5.59 -17.33
CA TYR A 288 5.18 -5.14 -16.02
C TYR A 288 4.09 -6.06 -15.50
N SER A 289 4.40 -6.81 -14.47
CA SER A 289 3.60 -7.92 -14.00
C SER A 289 2.17 -7.57 -13.50
N LYS A 290 1.87 -6.27 -13.31
CA LYS A 290 0.50 -5.82 -13.03
C LYS A 290 -0.36 -5.63 -14.28
N ASN A 291 0.25 -5.48 -15.45
CA ASN A 291 -0.50 -5.26 -16.71
C ASN A 291 -0.69 -6.54 -17.50
N SER A 292 0.22 -7.48 -17.34
CA SER A 292 0.18 -8.72 -18.10
C SER A 292 0.81 -9.87 -17.31
N ASN A 293 0.47 -11.10 -17.70
CA ASN A 293 1.10 -12.30 -17.16
C ASN A 293 2.47 -12.60 -17.84
N LYS A 294 3.04 -11.64 -18.57
CA LYS A 294 4.36 -11.80 -19.22
C LYS A 294 5.46 -11.51 -18.22
N ILE A 295 6.38 -12.45 -18.10
CA ILE A 295 7.56 -12.36 -17.22
C ILE A 295 8.77 -11.89 -18.03
N SER A 296 8.98 -12.49 -19.20
CA SER A 296 10.14 -12.24 -20.04
C SER A 296 9.81 -12.32 -21.53
N LYS A 297 10.75 -11.89 -22.37
CA LYS A 297 10.66 -12.08 -23.84
C LYS A 297 10.73 -13.55 -24.27
N TYR A 298 11.06 -14.44 -23.35
CA TYR A 298 11.22 -15.87 -23.61
C TYR A 298 10.00 -16.70 -23.14
N ASP A 299 8.94 -16.06 -22.67
CA ASP A 299 7.78 -16.75 -22.09
C ASP A 299 7.16 -17.80 -23.02
N ASP A 300 7.09 -17.50 -24.31
CA ASP A 300 6.48 -18.42 -25.28
C ASP A 300 7.35 -19.69 -25.43
N ILE A 301 8.67 -19.54 -25.53
CA ILE A 301 9.61 -20.67 -25.54
C ILE A 301 9.58 -21.45 -24.23
N ILE A 302 9.51 -20.74 -23.10
CA ILE A 302 9.46 -21.38 -21.77
C ILE A 302 8.16 -22.18 -21.60
N LYS A 303 7.02 -21.63 -22.06
CA LYS A 303 5.72 -22.31 -22.00
C LYS A 303 5.70 -23.58 -22.84
N GLU A 304 6.22 -23.52 -24.07
CA GLU A 304 6.33 -24.65 -24.96
C GLU A 304 7.14 -25.78 -24.30
N ASN A 305 8.37 -25.49 -23.87
CA ASN A 305 9.24 -26.48 -23.23
C ASN A 305 8.68 -26.98 -21.87
N ALA A 306 8.05 -26.14 -21.09
CA ALA A 306 7.42 -26.53 -19.84
C ALA A 306 6.25 -27.50 -20.08
N SER A 307 5.46 -27.25 -21.13
CA SER A 307 4.37 -28.13 -21.54
C SER A 307 4.85 -29.54 -21.91
N GLU A 308 5.96 -29.64 -22.65
CA GLU A 308 6.58 -30.92 -22.99
C GLU A 308 7.04 -31.71 -21.74
N LEU A 309 7.52 -30.99 -20.73
CA LEU A 309 7.98 -31.58 -19.46
C LEU A 309 6.84 -31.84 -18.46
N GLY A 310 5.61 -31.39 -18.74
CA GLY A 310 4.51 -31.42 -17.78
C GLY A 310 4.72 -30.51 -16.57
N TRP A 311 5.52 -29.46 -16.71
CA TRP A 311 5.84 -28.52 -15.64
C TRP A 311 5.01 -27.23 -15.73
N ASP A 312 4.81 -26.57 -14.57
CA ASP A 312 4.33 -25.18 -14.57
C ASP A 312 5.41 -24.28 -15.19
N TRP A 313 5.06 -23.56 -16.25
CA TRP A 313 5.99 -22.69 -16.96
C TRP A 313 6.59 -21.59 -16.09
N ARG A 314 5.86 -21.16 -15.02
CA ARG A 314 6.37 -20.18 -14.07
C ARG A 314 7.49 -20.76 -13.23
N PHE A 315 7.40 -22.05 -12.90
CA PHE A 315 8.48 -22.78 -12.22
C PHE A 315 9.72 -22.83 -13.11
N LEU A 316 9.57 -23.21 -14.38
CA LEU A 316 10.69 -23.21 -15.35
C LEU A 316 11.25 -21.79 -15.55
N SER A 317 10.39 -20.76 -15.65
CA SER A 317 10.82 -19.35 -15.71
C SER A 317 11.65 -18.96 -14.49
N SER A 318 11.29 -19.43 -13.30
CA SER A 318 12.05 -19.14 -12.07
C SER A 318 13.43 -19.75 -12.11
N GLN A 319 13.61 -20.95 -12.65
CA GLN A 319 14.91 -21.59 -12.85
C GLN A 319 15.76 -20.79 -13.84
N VAL A 320 15.21 -20.46 -15.02
CA VAL A 320 15.90 -19.62 -16.03
C VAL A 320 16.32 -18.29 -15.42
N TYR A 321 15.48 -17.68 -14.61
CA TYR A 321 15.82 -16.43 -13.92
C TYR A 321 16.99 -16.62 -12.93
N GLN A 322 16.99 -17.71 -12.16
CA GLN A 322 18.09 -18.00 -11.21
C GLN A 322 19.43 -18.18 -11.92
N GLU A 323 19.44 -18.84 -13.08
CA GLU A 323 20.65 -19.14 -13.82
C GLU A 323 21.18 -17.91 -14.61
N SER A 324 20.32 -17.19 -15.33
CA SER A 324 20.75 -16.15 -16.27
C SER A 324 20.09 -14.79 -16.07
N ARG A 325 19.09 -14.66 -15.21
CA ARG A 325 18.23 -13.48 -15.09
C ARG A 325 17.59 -13.07 -16.43
N PHE A 326 17.31 -14.05 -17.29
CA PHE A 326 16.87 -13.87 -18.66
C PHE A 326 17.86 -13.10 -19.56
N ASP A 327 19.13 -13.08 -19.19
CA ASP A 327 20.22 -12.51 -19.98
C ASP A 327 21.00 -13.67 -20.61
N PRO A 328 21.03 -13.76 -21.97
CA PRO A 328 21.64 -14.89 -22.66
C PRO A 328 23.17 -14.86 -22.59
#